data_09ee95e87b6a8480b81070ce255d0f8f
#
_entry.id   09ee95e87b6a8480b81070ce255d0f8f
#
_cell.length_a   1.000
_cell.length_b   1.000
_cell.length_c   1.000
_cell.angle_alpha   90.00
_cell.angle_beta   90.00
_cell.angle_gamma   90.00
#
_symmetry.space_group_name_H-M   'P 1'
#
loop_
_entity.id
_entity.type
_entity.pdbx_description
1 polymer ?
#
loop_
_entity_poly.entity_id
_entity_poly.type
_entity_poly.pdbx_seq_one_letter_code
_entity_poly.pdbx_strand_id
1 'polypeptide(L)'
;NNRISGSLDIYQQKTSDLLMQKKVPSSTGYSLAWDNVGKTENKGVELVINTQNFNQKDFSWNTDYTFTLNREKITELAGGIDRDISNGWFVGHSIKTHYGLEKIGIWQLDEAEEAAKYGEKPGRIKIKDQNKDGSIDNDNDRVILGSETPDFVMGLNNTFKYKNFDLRVFMYWRQGQMLHSEANG
;
A
#
# COMPACT_ATOMS: atom_id res chain seq x y z
N ASN A 1 5.45 36.74 -17.18
CA ASN A 1 6.31 35.60 -17.43
C ASN A 1 5.69 34.34 -16.79
N ASN A 2 4.88 33.59 -17.55
CA ASN A 2 4.29 32.33 -17.08
C ASN A 2 5.32 31.18 -17.16
N ARG A 3 6.38 31.28 -16.36
CA ARG A 3 7.41 30.23 -16.30
C ARG A 3 7.06 29.10 -15.35
N ILE A 4 6.09 29.32 -14.46
CA ILE A 4 5.62 28.33 -13.49
C ILE A 4 4.12 28.32 -13.54
N SER A 5 3.55 27.13 -13.65
CA SER A 5 2.13 26.86 -13.51
C SER A 5 1.93 25.59 -12.73
N GLY A 6 0.74 25.39 -12.17
CA GLY A 6 0.43 24.18 -11.43
C GLY A 6 -0.97 24.21 -10.86
N SER A 7 -1.35 23.11 -10.24
CA SER A 7 -2.57 22.95 -9.46
C SER A 7 -2.27 22.25 -8.14
N LEU A 8 -3.06 22.57 -7.14
CA LEU A 8 -3.11 21.88 -5.87
C LEU A 8 -4.56 21.52 -5.58
N ASP A 9 -4.82 20.24 -5.49
CA ASP A 9 -6.14 19.70 -5.19
C ASP A 9 -6.09 18.99 -3.83
N ILE A 10 -7.04 19.33 -2.95
CA ILE A 10 -7.21 18.68 -1.65
C ILE A 10 -8.65 18.19 -1.60
N TYR A 11 -8.81 16.89 -1.35
CA TYR A 11 -10.12 16.27 -1.36
C TYR A 11 -10.38 15.39 -0.17
N GLN A 12 -11.66 15.22 0.14
CA GLN A 12 -12.19 14.24 1.06
C GLN A 12 -13.45 13.64 0.46
N GLN A 13 -13.49 12.32 0.39
CA GLN A 13 -14.63 11.55 -0.08
C GLN A 13 -15.05 10.56 0.99
N LYS A 14 -16.35 10.43 1.21
CA LYS A 14 -16.94 9.38 2.04
C LYS A 14 -17.86 8.55 1.17
N THR A 15 -17.72 7.24 1.24
CA THR A 15 -18.57 6.29 0.54
C THR A 15 -19.31 5.47 1.57
N SER A 16 -20.64 5.43 1.45
CA SER A 16 -21.53 4.56 2.22
C SER A 16 -22.07 3.46 1.32
N ASP A 17 -22.59 2.42 1.93
CA ASP A 17 -23.22 1.29 1.24
C ASP A 17 -22.30 0.65 0.16
N LEU A 18 -21.03 0.48 0.53
CA LEU A 18 -20.02 -0.06 -0.37
C LEU A 18 -20.31 -1.53 -0.66
N LEU A 19 -20.66 -1.84 -1.91
CA LEU A 19 -20.88 -3.20 -2.36
C LEU A 19 -19.55 -3.83 -2.77
N MET A 20 -19.21 -4.94 -2.15
CA MET A 20 -18.03 -5.75 -2.49
C MET A 20 -18.36 -7.24 -2.49
N GLN A 21 -17.50 -8.00 -3.17
CA GLN A 21 -17.56 -9.45 -3.10
C GLN A 21 -16.99 -9.93 -1.77
N LYS A 22 -17.82 -10.54 -0.96
CA LYS A 22 -17.49 -11.12 0.33
C LYS A 22 -17.38 -12.64 0.19
N LYS A 23 -16.39 -13.24 0.82
CA LYS A 23 -16.32 -14.69 0.97
C LYS A 23 -17.48 -15.16 1.84
N VAL A 24 -18.21 -16.13 1.36
CA VAL A 24 -19.32 -16.72 2.09
C VAL A 24 -19.06 -18.19 2.38
N PRO A 25 -19.67 -18.76 3.46
CA PRO A 25 -19.52 -20.17 3.76
C PRO A 25 -19.92 -21.05 2.57
N SER A 26 -19.17 -22.11 2.33
CA SER A 26 -19.43 -23.06 1.23
C SER A 26 -20.80 -23.75 1.30
N SER A 27 -21.40 -23.74 2.48
CA SER A 27 -22.79 -24.23 2.70
C SER A 27 -23.86 -23.46 1.93
N THR A 28 -23.53 -22.22 1.47
CA THR A 28 -24.44 -21.40 0.64
C THR A 28 -24.43 -21.79 -0.83
N GLY A 29 -23.54 -22.68 -1.26
CA GLY A 29 -23.33 -23.05 -2.66
C GLY A 29 -22.54 -22.03 -3.50
N TYR A 30 -22.13 -20.92 -2.90
CA TYR A 30 -21.31 -19.87 -3.53
C TYR A 30 -20.03 -19.65 -2.73
N SER A 31 -18.94 -19.28 -3.41
CA SER A 31 -17.68 -18.88 -2.76
C SER A 31 -17.63 -17.38 -2.45
N LEU A 32 -18.34 -16.58 -3.24
CA LEU A 32 -18.41 -15.13 -3.15
C LEU A 32 -19.85 -14.67 -3.31
N ALA A 33 -20.26 -13.66 -2.57
CA ALA A 33 -21.53 -12.97 -2.72
C ALA A 33 -21.31 -11.45 -2.64
N TRP A 34 -22.12 -10.69 -3.37
CA TRP A 34 -22.16 -9.24 -3.22
C TRP A 34 -22.89 -8.88 -1.93
N ASP A 35 -22.27 -8.09 -1.10
CA ASP A 35 -22.82 -7.63 0.17
C ASP A 35 -22.43 -6.18 0.42
N ASN A 36 -23.25 -5.48 1.21
CA ASN A 36 -22.86 -4.19 1.75
C ASN A 36 -21.82 -4.42 2.84
N VAL A 37 -20.59 -4.01 2.60
CA VAL A 37 -19.46 -4.25 3.51
C VAL A 37 -19.20 -3.10 4.48
N GLY A 38 -19.83 -1.91 4.26
CA GLY A 38 -19.69 -0.81 5.20
C GLY A 38 -19.45 0.55 4.55
N LYS A 39 -18.63 1.35 5.21
CA LYS A 39 -18.29 2.73 4.82
C LYS A 39 -16.78 2.92 4.71
N THR A 40 -16.37 3.74 3.78
CA THR A 40 -14.97 4.14 3.63
C THR A 40 -14.84 5.66 3.59
N GLU A 41 -13.69 6.14 4.01
CA GLU A 41 -13.26 7.54 3.85
C GLU A 41 -11.96 7.57 3.08
N ASN A 42 -11.87 8.48 2.12
CA ASN A 42 -10.69 8.73 1.32
C ASN A 42 -10.33 10.21 1.41
N LYS A 43 -9.07 10.51 1.71
CA LYS A 43 -8.51 11.88 1.76
C LYS A 43 -7.25 11.93 0.95
N GLY A 44 -7.07 13.00 0.21
CA GLY A 44 -5.87 13.11 -0.59
C GLY A 44 -5.46 14.54 -0.90
N VAL A 45 -4.22 14.62 -1.36
CA VAL A 45 -3.59 15.84 -1.88
C VAL A 45 -2.94 15.48 -3.20
N GLU A 46 -3.22 16.27 -4.22
CA GLU A 46 -2.60 16.16 -5.53
C GLU A 46 -1.95 17.50 -5.88
N LEU A 47 -0.68 17.45 -6.26
CA LEU A 47 0.10 18.62 -6.66
C LEU A 47 0.69 18.37 -8.04
N VAL A 48 0.47 19.32 -8.93
CA VAL A 48 1.10 19.39 -10.25
C VAL A 48 1.85 20.70 -10.35
N ILE A 49 3.12 20.64 -10.75
CA ILE A 49 3.94 21.82 -11.02
C ILE A 49 4.60 21.65 -12.39
N ASN A 50 4.42 22.62 -13.25
CA ASN A 50 5.07 22.69 -14.54
C ASN A 50 5.96 23.92 -14.56
N THR A 51 7.23 23.74 -14.93
CA THR A 51 8.18 24.82 -14.99
C THR A 51 8.89 24.89 -16.32
N GLN A 52 9.06 26.09 -16.85
CA GLN A 52 9.95 26.39 -17.95
C GLN A 52 11.26 26.96 -17.38
N ASN A 53 12.24 26.08 -17.13
CA ASN A 53 13.49 26.45 -16.47
C ASN A 53 14.36 27.32 -17.38
N PHE A 54 14.48 26.91 -18.64
CA PHE A 54 15.17 27.64 -19.70
C PHE A 54 14.35 27.64 -20.97
N ASN A 55 14.40 28.76 -21.67
CA ASN A 55 13.81 28.88 -23.00
C ASN A 55 14.63 29.93 -23.81
N GLN A 56 15.62 29.45 -24.53
CA GLN A 56 16.48 30.24 -25.41
C GLN A 56 16.40 29.66 -26.83
N LYS A 57 16.95 30.39 -27.79
CA LYS A 57 16.85 30.06 -29.23
C LYS A 57 17.26 28.62 -29.54
N ASP A 58 18.34 28.12 -28.97
CA ASP A 58 18.90 26.81 -29.28
C ASP A 58 18.77 25.82 -28.14
N PHE A 59 18.26 26.24 -26.95
CA PHE A 59 18.13 25.39 -25.78
C PHE A 59 16.86 25.69 -24.99
N SER A 60 16.11 24.64 -24.67
CA SER A 60 15.01 24.72 -23.71
C SER A 60 15.06 23.57 -22.72
N TRP A 61 14.62 23.85 -21.49
CA TRP A 61 14.47 22.88 -20.42
C TRP A 61 13.17 23.13 -19.68
N ASN A 62 12.31 22.12 -19.67
CA ASN A 62 11.05 22.11 -18.95
C ASN A 62 11.06 20.96 -17.93
N THR A 63 10.41 21.19 -16.79
CA THR A 63 10.20 20.17 -15.77
C THR A 63 8.73 20.10 -15.41
N ASP A 64 8.18 18.88 -15.42
CA ASP A 64 6.85 18.58 -14.93
C ASP A 64 7.00 17.71 -13.67
N TYR A 65 6.43 18.14 -12.56
CA TYR A 65 6.41 17.44 -11.29
C TYR A 65 4.98 17.11 -10.90
N THR A 66 4.76 15.88 -10.47
CA THR A 66 3.48 15.43 -9.90
C THR A 66 3.72 14.77 -8.55
N PHE A 67 2.85 15.05 -7.61
CA PHE A 67 2.84 14.41 -6.29
C PHE A 67 1.40 14.06 -5.94
N THR A 68 1.18 12.82 -5.49
CA THR A 68 -0.12 12.34 -5.03
C THR A 68 0.05 11.63 -3.69
N LEU A 69 -0.72 12.07 -2.71
CA LEU A 69 -0.90 11.42 -1.43
C LEU A 69 -2.37 11.07 -1.28
N ASN A 70 -2.65 9.79 -1.04
CA ASN A 70 -4.00 9.30 -0.82
C ASN A 70 -4.04 8.46 0.45
N ARG A 71 -5.03 8.69 1.31
CA ARG A 71 -5.30 7.94 2.54
C ARG A 71 -6.72 7.45 2.52
N GLU A 72 -6.87 6.18 2.24
CA GLU A 72 -8.12 5.46 2.30
C GLU A 72 -8.19 4.65 3.59
N LYS A 73 -9.37 4.60 4.21
CA LYS A 73 -9.64 3.71 5.34
C LYS A 73 -11.11 3.29 5.38
N ILE A 74 -11.33 2.11 5.90
CA ILE A 74 -12.65 1.64 6.32
C ILE A 74 -13.03 2.41 7.58
N THR A 75 -14.20 3.03 7.59
CA THR A 75 -14.72 3.76 8.77
C THR A 75 -15.75 2.98 9.54
N GLU A 76 -16.43 2.03 8.89
CA GLU A 76 -17.44 1.18 9.48
C GLU A 76 -17.55 -0.11 8.66
N LEU A 77 -17.73 -1.25 9.31
CA LEU A 77 -18.09 -2.51 8.67
C LEU A 77 -19.54 -2.85 8.96
N ALA A 78 -20.20 -3.52 8.01
CA ALA A 78 -21.57 -3.98 8.16
C ALA A 78 -21.71 -4.92 9.37
N GLY A 79 -22.80 -4.76 10.10
CA GLY A 79 -23.04 -5.49 11.34
C GLY A 79 -22.35 -4.92 12.57
N GLY A 80 -21.68 -3.76 12.46
CA GLY A 80 -21.04 -3.07 13.59
C GLY A 80 -19.82 -3.79 14.15
N ILE A 81 -19.16 -4.63 13.34
CA ILE A 81 -17.93 -5.33 13.71
C ILE A 81 -16.70 -4.46 13.42
N ASP A 82 -15.65 -4.63 14.21
CA ASP A 82 -14.41 -3.87 14.01
C ASP A 82 -13.47 -4.51 13.00
N ARG A 83 -13.65 -5.80 12.71
CA ARG A 83 -12.80 -6.56 11.79
C ARG A 83 -13.52 -7.74 11.15
N ASP A 84 -13.20 -7.99 9.89
CA ASP A 84 -13.53 -9.21 9.14
C ASP A 84 -12.24 -9.85 8.64
N ILE A 85 -11.71 -10.78 9.42
CA ILE A 85 -10.43 -11.44 9.16
C ILE A 85 -10.48 -12.25 7.86
N SER A 86 -11.61 -12.87 7.55
CA SER A 86 -11.77 -13.72 6.37
C SER A 86 -11.63 -12.95 5.06
N ASN A 87 -12.02 -11.68 5.07
CA ASN A 87 -11.93 -10.78 3.93
C ASN A 87 -10.73 -9.80 4.03
N GLY A 88 -10.03 -9.78 5.17
CA GLY A 88 -8.91 -8.88 5.40
C GLY A 88 -9.31 -7.43 5.66
N TRP A 89 -10.51 -7.19 6.19
CA TRP A 89 -11.05 -5.85 6.41
C TRP A 89 -11.01 -5.46 7.89
N PHE A 90 -10.47 -4.29 8.16
CA PHE A 90 -10.27 -3.76 9.51
C PHE A 90 -10.67 -2.30 9.56
N VAL A 91 -11.51 -1.91 10.52
CA VAL A 91 -11.87 -0.50 10.74
C VAL A 91 -10.61 0.30 11.07
N GLY A 92 -10.48 1.47 10.45
CA GLY A 92 -9.31 2.32 10.58
C GLY A 92 -8.17 2.03 9.59
N HIS A 93 -8.25 0.93 8.83
CA HIS A 93 -7.22 0.51 7.87
C HIS A 93 -7.73 0.51 6.43
N SER A 94 -6.80 0.47 5.49
CA SER A 94 -7.12 0.38 4.05
C SER A 94 -7.87 -0.91 3.75
N ILE A 95 -8.74 -0.85 2.73
CA ILE A 95 -9.44 -2.03 2.21
C ILE A 95 -8.47 -3.09 1.63
N LYS A 96 -7.27 -2.65 1.24
CA LYS A 96 -6.18 -3.48 0.72
C LYS A 96 -5.09 -3.72 1.78
N THR A 97 -5.51 -4.12 2.95
CA THR A 97 -4.62 -4.39 4.09
C THR A 97 -4.06 -5.81 4.02
N HIS A 98 -2.77 -5.96 4.23
CA HIS A 98 -2.13 -7.24 4.45
C HIS A 98 -2.14 -7.59 5.93
N TYR A 99 -2.75 -8.73 6.25
CA TYR A 99 -2.85 -9.28 7.61
C TYR A 99 -2.22 -10.65 7.65
N GLY A 100 -1.19 -10.83 8.47
CA GLY A 100 -0.42 -12.07 8.51
C GLY A 100 0.63 -12.11 9.61
N LEU A 101 1.44 -13.15 9.59
CA LEU A 101 2.56 -13.34 10.52
C LEU A 101 3.71 -12.39 10.18
N GLU A 102 4.23 -11.68 11.17
CA GLU A 102 5.33 -10.73 11.00
C GLU A 102 6.67 -11.49 10.93
N LYS A 103 7.31 -11.46 9.75
CA LYS A 103 8.65 -11.99 9.57
C LYS A 103 9.68 -11.00 10.14
N ILE A 104 10.47 -11.45 11.11
CA ILE A 104 11.54 -10.64 11.72
C ILE A 104 12.95 -11.06 11.30
N GLY A 105 13.07 -12.10 10.48
CA GLY A 105 14.38 -12.55 9.98
C GLY A 105 14.38 -14.00 9.52
N ILE A 106 15.56 -14.57 9.61
CA ILE A 106 15.84 -16.01 9.40
C ILE A 106 16.63 -16.46 10.63
N TRP A 107 16.27 -17.60 11.21
CA TRP A 107 16.99 -18.20 12.31
C TRP A 107 18.45 -18.45 11.94
N GLN A 108 19.38 -17.89 12.72
CA GLN A 108 20.82 -18.04 12.52
C GLN A 108 21.34 -19.31 13.19
N LEU A 109 22.58 -19.71 12.86
CA LEU A 109 23.20 -20.93 13.42
C LEU A 109 23.41 -20.86 14.92
N ASP A 110 23.71 -19.68 15.44
CA ASP A 110 23.87 -19.40 16.88
C ASP A 110 22.55 -19.28 17.63
N GLU A 111 21.42 -19.23 16.92
CA GLU A 111 20.07 -19.21 17.49
C GLU A 111 19.39 -20.60 17.50
N ALA A 112 20.13 -21.70 17.28
CA ALA A 112 19.57 -23.04 17.11
C ALA A 112 18.73 -23.49 18.32
N GLU A 113 19.17 -23.19 19.54
CA GLU A 113 18.45 -23.56 20.76
C GLU A 113 17.14 -22.77 20.91
N GLU A 114 17.15 -21.51 20.52
CA GLU A 114 15.94 -20.67 20.56
C GLU A 114 14.94 -21.09 19.46
N ALA A 115 15.42 -21.34 18.24
CA ALA A 115 14.60 -21.84 17.15
C ALA A 115 13.88 -23.14 17.52
N ALA A 116 14.58 -24.05 18.22
CA ALA A 116 14.02 -25.34 18.66
C ALA A 116 12.80 -25.18 19.60
N LYS A 117 12.71 -24.10 20.40
CA LYS A 117 11.55 -23.83 21.25
C LYS A 117 10.28 -23.61 20.46
N TYR A 118 10.40 -23.05 19.25
CA TYR A 118 9.29 -22.82 18.30
C TYR A 118 9.12 -23.98 17.30
N GLY A 119 9.81 -25.11 17.51
CA GLY A 119 9.79 -26.26 16.58
C GLY A 119 10.52 -25.99 15.25
N GLU A 120 11.34 -24.96 15.23
CA GLU A 120 12.06 -24.51 14.04
C GLU A 120 13.57 -24.81 14.12
N LYS A 121 14.30 -24.50 13.06
CA LYS A 121 15.74 -24.72 12.96
C LYS A 121 16.42 -23.60 12.17
N PRO A 122 17.75 -23.43 12.30
CA PRO A 122 18.50 -22.46 11.52
C PRO A 122 18.22 -22.57 10.00
N GLY A 123 18.12 -21.41 9.34
CA GLY A 123 17.77 -21.29 7.93
C GLY A 123 16.27 -21.17 7.66
N ARG A 124 15.41 -21.38 8.65
CA ARG A 124 13.96 -21.15 8.55
C ARG A 124 13.58 -19.69 8.81
N ILE A 125 12.41 -19.29 8.34
CA ILE A 125 11.87 -17.97 8.58
C ILE A 125 11.61 -17.81 10.08
N LYS A 126 12.08 -16.70 10.65
CA LYS A 126 11.82 -16.31 12.03
C LYS A 126 10.60 -15.40 12.06
N ILE A 127 9.53 -15.89 12.67
CA ILE A 127 8.28 -15.18 12.90
C ILE A 127 8.28 -14.59 14.30
N LYS A 128 7.67 -13.44 14.46
CA LYS A 128 7.50 -12.79 15.76
C LYS A 128 6.33 -13.40 16.50
N ASP A 129 6.60 -13.88 17.68
CA ASP A 129 5.61 -14.27 18.68
C ASP A 129 5.04 -12.98 19.32
N GLN A 130 3.82 -12.62 18.93
CA GLN A 130 3.22 -11.34 19.32
C GLN A 130 2.73 -11.34 20.78
N ASN A 131 2.14 -12.45 21.22
CA ASN A 131 1.61 -12.62 22.57
C ASN A 131 2.64 -13.18 23.57
N LYS A 132 3.80 -13.66 23.08
CA LYS A 132 4.93 -14.22 23.85
C LYS A 132 4.55 -15.48 24.64
N ASP A 133 3.72 -16.34 24.07
CA ASP A 133 3.32 -17.60 24.69
C ASP A 133 4.26 -18.76 24.35
N GLY A 134 5.24 -18.55 23.46
CA GLY A 134 6.25 -19.53 23.06
C GLY A 134 5.80 -20.42 21.90
N SER A 135 4.69 -20.10 21.25
CA SER A 135 4.22 -20.77 20.04
C SER A 135 3.89 -19.74 18.94
N ILE A 136 3.84 -20.18 17.70
CA ILE A 136 3.42 -19.33 16.58
C ILE A 136 2.13 -19.90 16.00
N ASP A 137 1.06 -19.14 16.09
CA ASP A 137 -0.24 -19.51 15.56
C ASP A 137 -0.95 -18.39 14.78
N ASN A 138 -1.98 -18.76 14.04
CA ASN A 138 -2.72 -17.81 13.21
C ASN A 138 -3.76 -16.97 13.96
N ASP A 139 -4.09 -17.34 15.18
CA ASP A 139 -5.13 -16.66 15.96
C ASP A 139 -4.53 -15.51 16.79
N ASN A 140 -3.32 -15.70 17.31
CA ASN A 140 -2.69 -14.80 18.26
C ASN A 140 -1.51 -13.98 17.65
N ASP A 141 -0.84 -14.49 16.60
CA ASP A 141 0.40 -13.88 16.11
C ASP A 141 0.25 -13.12 14.80
N ARG A 142 -0.92 -13.15 14.16
CA ARG A 142 -1.16 -12.33 12.98
C ARG A 142 -1.40 -10.87 13.34
N VAL A 143 -0.78 -9.97 12.58
CA VAL A 143 -0.89 -8.52 12.72
C VAL A 143 -1.09 -7.87 11.36
N ILE A 144 -1.46 -6.60 11.36
CA ILE A 144 -1.48 -5.79 10.16
C ILE A 144 -0.04 -5.47 9.77
N LEU A 145 0.38 -5.99 8.62
CA LEU A 145 1.73 -5.84 8.11
C LEU A 145 1.90 -4.54 7.31
N GLY A 146 0.82 -4.08 6.67
CA GLY A 146 0.80 -2.89 5.84
C GLY A 146 -0.33 -2.91 4.82
N SER A 147 -0.19 -2.13 3.77
CA SER A 147 -1.19 -1.97 2.71
C SER A 147 -0.55 -1.94 1.33
N GLU A 148 -1.31 -2.33 0.29
CA GLU A 148 -0.92 -2.11 -1.11
C GLU A 148 -1.02 -0.63 -1.51
N THR A 149 -1.70 0.19 -0.72
CA THR A 149 -1.83 1.62 -0.98
C THR A 149 -0.52 2.33 -0.59
N PRO A 150 0.16 3.01 -1.53
CA PRO A 150 1.39 3.71 -1.22
C PRO A 150 1.14 4.92 -0.30
N ASP A 151 2.17 5.29 0.47
CA ASP A 151 2.15 6.50 1.26
C ASP A 151 2.09 7.75 0.39
N PHE A 152 2.84 7.73 -0.70
CA PHE A 152 2.77 8.75 -1.74
C PHE A 152 3.33 8.22 -3.06
N VAL A 153 2.99 8.92 -4.11
CA VAL A 153 3.48 8.68 -5.46
C VAL A 153 4.02 10.00 -6.01
N MET A 154 5.19 9.96 -6.65
CA MET A 154 5.78 11.11 -7.31
C MET A 154 6.17 10.77 -8.76
N GLY A 155 6.04 11.75 -9.63
CA GLY A 155 6.56 11.74 -10.98
C GLY A 155 7.37 13.00 -11.24
N LEU A 156 8.53 12.85 -11.87
CA LEU A 156 9.35 13.96 -12.33
C LEU A 156 9.75 13.70 -13.77
N ASN A 157 9.36 14.60 -14.65
CA ASN A 157 9.70 14.54 -16.06
C ASN A 157 10.49 15.79 -16.43
N ASN A 158 11.71 15.60 -16.94
CA ASN A 158 12.54 16.66 -17.48
C ASN A 158 12.63 16.49 -19.00
N THR A 159 12.34 17.55 -19.72
CA THR A 159 12.46 17.61 -21.19
C THR A 159 13.49 18.67 -21.55
N PHE A 160 14.55 18.23 -22.21
CA PHE A 160 15.62 19.07 -22.72
C PHE A 160 15.56 19.08 -24.25
N LYS A 161 15.67 20.24 -24.86
CA LYS A 161 15.82 20.38 -26.31
C LYS A 161 17.06 21.21 -26.58
N TYR A 162 17.91 20.71 -27.46
CA TYR A 162 19.08 21.43 -27.93
C TYR A 162 19.17 21.30 -29.44
N LYS A 163 18.89 22.38 -30.14
CA LYS A 163 18.79 22.43 -31.65
C LYS A 163 17.81 21.36 -32.15
N ASN A 164 18.31 20.35 -32.84
CA ASN A 164 17.53 19.24 -33.43
C ASN A 164 17.46 17.99 -32.53
N PHE A 165 18.05 18.04 -31.33
CA PHE A 165 18.06 16.95 -30.38
C PHE A 165 17.08 17.22 -29.24
N ASP A 166 16.34 16.18 -28.83
CA ASP A 166 15.55 16.19 -27.62
C ASP A 166 15.92 15.00 -26.72
N LEU A 167 15.90 15.25 -25.42
CA LEU A 167 16.09 14.25 -24.37
C LEU A 167 14.98 14.40 -23.35
N ARG A 168 14.32 13.30 -23.06
CA ARG A 168 13.33 13.22 -22.00
C ARG A 168 13.81 12.25 -20.92
N VAL A 169 13.83 12.70 -19.65
CA VAL A 169 14.16 11.89 -18.48
C VAL A 169 12.94 11.85 -17.58
N PHE A 170 12.37 10.66 -17.42
CA PHE A 170 11.23 10.43 -16.56
C PHE A 170 11.64 9.60 -15.35
N MET A 171 11.29 10.06 -14.14
CA MET A 171 11.48 9.36 -12.89
C MET A 171 10.13 9.17 -12.22
N TYR A 172 9.92 7.97 -11.68
CA TYR A 172 8.71 7.61 -10.97
C TYR A 172 9.06 6.98 -9.63
N TRP A 173 8.39 7.41 -8.57
CA TRP A 173 8.61 6.93 -7.22
C TRP A 173 7.30 6.58 -6.54
N ARG A 174 7.26 5.42 -5.92
CA ARG A 174 6.19 5.00 -5.00
C ARG A 174 6.81 4.57 -3.69
N GLN A 175 6.25 5.02 -2.58
CA GLN A 175 6.76 4.76 -1.23
C GLN A 175 5.69 4.13 -0.35
N GLY A 176 6.10 3.21 0.55
CA GLY A 176 5.31 2.72 1.67
C GLY A 176 4.28 1.64 1.32
N GLN A 177 4.17 1.21 0.07
CA GLN A 177 3.28 0.10 -0.31
C GLN A 177 3.92 -1.25 -0.03
N MET A 178 3.11 -2.22 0.36
CA MET A 178 3.48 -3.63 0.32
C MET A 178 3.12 -4.24 -1.03
N LEU A 179 3.96 -5.16 -1.50
CA LEU A 179 3.71 -5.94 -2.70
C LEU A 179 3.59 -7.41 -2.30
N HIS A 180 2.53 -8.04 -2.75
CA HIS A 180 2.42 -9.50 -2.70
C HIS A 180 3.24 -10.10 -3.85
N SER A 181 4.14 -11.03 -3.54
CA SER A 181 4.91 -11.75 -4.55
C SER A 181 4.54 -13.23 -4.49
N GLU A 182 4.08 -13.77 -5.59
CA GLU A 182 3.80 -15.21 -5.76
C GLU A 182 5.04 -16.00 -6.19
N ALA A 183 6.18 -15.33 -6.37
CA ALA A 183 7.41 -15.92 -6.94
C ALA A 183 8.12 -16.95 -6.02
N ASN A 184 7.66 -17.13 -4.79
CA ASN A 184 8.24 -18.04 -3.80
C ASN A 184 7.17 -18.87 -3.07
N GLY A 185 6.17 -19.33 -3.78
CA GLY A 185 5.22 -20.31 -3.27
C GLY A 185 5.83 -21.70 -3.18
#